data_39d3723b89f7707bf275128a2307be84
#
_entry.id   39d3723b89f7707bf275128a2307be84
#
_cell.length_a   1.000
_cell.length_b   1.000
_cell.length_c   1.000
_cell.angle_alpha   90.00
_cell.angle_beta   90.00
_cell.angle_gamma   90.00
#
_symmetry.space_group_name_H-M   'P 1'
#
loop_
_entity.id
_entity.type
_entity.pdbx_description
1 polymer ?
#
loop_
_entity_poly.entity_id
_entity_poly.type
_entity_poly.pdbx_seq_one_letter_code
_entity_poly.pdbx_strand_id
1 'polypeptide(L)'
;SEFVGLEKFRTLFSDMTFIRVIRNTLAMGVINLVVTFVTAIAFAILLNEIRSHIGKKVVQTISYLPHFLSWIIVTGILHDMLSGTGIVNEVLVNLHIIKQPINFFAHTSYFWPIVAFANVWKETGWNAIIYLAAITAIDPSLYEAASIDGAGRWNKIKYVTLPGIKPTIMILLLMNVGNVLNAGFEIQYLLGNGLVQRVSQTIDIYVLKWGISQGDYAIGTAAGIFKSAVSIILIMIANQIAKRNGEE
;
A
#
# COMPACT_ATOMS: atom_id res chain seq x y z
N SER A 1 38.70 5.44 -7.98
CA SER A 1 37.74 6.54 -8.23
C SER A 1 38.13 7.71 -7.34
N GLU A 2 38.16 8.91 -7.90
CA GLU A 2 38.41 10.12 -7.13
C GLU A 2 37.22 10.40 -6.20
N PHE A 3 37.52 10.96 -5.02
CA PHE A 3 36.48 11.38 -4.07
C PHE A 3 35.83 12.67 -4.56
N VAL A 4 34.58 12.60 -4.97
CA VAL A 4 33.84 13.74 -5.55
C VAL A 4 32.88 14.43 -4.53
N GLY A 5 32.93 14.05 -3.26
CA GLY A 5 32.10 14.63 -2.19
C GLY A 5 30.59 14.56 -2.50
N LEU A 6 29.91 15.71 -2.48
CA LEU A 6 28.46 15.81 -2.68
C LEU A 6 28.06 16.13 -4.13
N GLU A 7 28.98 16.08 -5.10
CA GLU A 7 28.70 16.43 -6.49
C GLU A 7 27.55 15.61 -7.09
N LYS A 8 27.53 14.30 -6.84
CA LYS A 8 26.46 13.40 -7.33
C LYS A 8 25.10 13.72 -6.73
N PHE A 9 25.04 14.17 -5.48
CA PHE A 9 23.79 14.66 -4.89
C PHE A 9 23.33 15.96 -5.55
N ARG A 10 24.23 16.89 -5.83
CA ARG A 10 23.89 18.12 -6.54
C ARG A 10 23.33 17.82 -7.93
N THR A 11 23.96 16.94 -8.68
CA THR A 11 23.50 16.47 -9.99
C THR A 11 22.10 15.85 -9.87
N LEU A 12 21.90 14.96 -8.89
CA LEU A 12 20.63 14.26 -8.63
C LEU A 12 19.47 15.22 -8.36
N PHE A 13 19.69 16.21 -7.48
CA PHE A 13 18.65 17.20 -7.14
C PHE A 13 18.43 18.28 -8.22
N SER A 14 19.34 18.41 -9.18
CA SER A 14 19.17 19.27 -10.36
C SER A 14 18.38 18.57 -11.47
N ASP A 15 18.22 17.25 -11.41
CA ASP A 15 17.46 16.47 -12.39
C ASP A 15 15.95 16.55 -12.09
N MET A 16 15.21 17.21 -12.96
CA MET A 16 13.74 17.30 -12.87
C MET A 16 13.06 15.93 -12.93
N THR A 17 13.71 14.92 -13.51
CA THR A 17 13.23 13.54 -13.51
C THR A 17 13.27 12.96 -12.11
N PHE A 18 14.37 13.17 -11.39
CA PHE A 18 14.51 12.69 -10.02
C PHE A 18 13.52 13.36 -9.05
N ILE A 19 13.31 14.68 -9.17
CA ILE A 19 12.30 15.39 -8.39
C ILE A 19 10.89 14.79 -8.59
N ARG A 20 10.55 14.46 -9.83
CA ARG A 20 9.28 13.78 -10.16
C ARG A 20 9.20 12.39 -9.55
N VAL A 21 10.29 11.66 -9.59
CA VAL A 21 10.42 10.31 -9.01
C VAL A 21 10.22 10.35 -7.49
N ILE A 22 10.81 11.32 -6.79
CA ILE A 22 10.56 11.54 -5.34
C ILE A 22 9.06 11.74 -5.08
N ARG A 23 8.42 12.66 -5.83
CA ARG A 23 6.98 12.92 -5.71
C ARG A 23 6.15 11.65 -5.90
N ASN A 24 6.45 10.87 -6.95
CA ASN A 24 5.72 9.65 -7.25
C ASN A 24 5.91 8.61 -6.15
N THR A 25 7.14 8.43 -5.66
CA THR A 25 7.45 7.49 -4.57
C THR A 25 6.68 7.85 -3.29
N LEU A 26 6.71 9.12 -2.90
CA LEU A 26 5.99 9.60 -1.72
C LEU A 26 4.47 9.46 -1.92
N ALA A 27 3.92 9.91 -3.05
CA ALA A 27 2.50 9.84 -3.32
C ALA A 27 1.99 8.39 -3.30
N MET A 28 2.65 7.49 -4.03
CA MET A 28 2.26 6.08 -4.05
C MET A 28 2.48 5.39 -2.70
N GLY A 29 3.58 5.69 -2.02
CA GLY A 29 3.84 5.15 -0.69
C GLY A 29 2.76 5.55 0.31
N VAL A 30 2.36 6.82 0.33
CA VAL A 30 1.28 7.31 1.21
C VAL A 30 -0.07 6.71 0.80
N ILE A 31 -0.40 6.69 -0.50
CA ILE A 31 -1.65 6.08 -0.98
C ILE A 31 -1.71 4.61 -0.56
N ASN A 32 -0.66 3.83 -0.83
CA ASN A 32 -0.61 2.42 -0.46
C ASN A 32 -0.71 2.24 1.05
N LEU A 33 0.04 3.01 1.84
CA LEU A 33 -0.03 2.96 3.30
C LEU A 33 -1.45 3.19 3.79
N VAL A 34 -2.07 4.32 3.40
CA VAL A 34 -3.39 4.69 3.91
C VAL A 34 -4.45 3.67 3.48
N VAL A 35 -4.48 3.33 2.19
CA VAL A 35 -5.55 2.49 1.65
C VAL A 35 -5.44 1.06 2.16
N THR A 36 -4.25 0.44 2.14
CA THR A 36 -4.08 -0.94 2.65
C THR A 36 -4.25 -1.02 4.16
N PHE A 37 -3.81 -0.01 4.91
CA PHE A 37 -3.95 0.05 6.35
C PHE A 37 -5.41 0.14 6.78
N VAL A 38 -6.16 1.07 6.21
CA VAL A 38 -7.59 1.26 6.50
C VAL A 38 -8.40 0.04 6.09
N THR A 39 -8.14 -0.51 4.89
CA THR A 39 -8.87 -1.69 4.41
C THR A 39 -8.58 -2.93 5.23
N ALA A 40 -7.34 -3.14 5.70
CA ALA A 40 -6.99 -4.28 6.54
C ALA A 40 -7.69 -4.23 7.91
N ILE A 41 -7.72 -3.06 8.56
CA ILE A 41 -8.45 -2.88 9.83
C ILE A 41 -9.95 -3.09 9.62
N ALA A 42 -10.53 -2.43 8.61
CA ALA A 42 -11.95 -2.57 8.30
C ALA A 42 -12.32 -4.03 8.02
N PHE A 43 -11.50 -4.73 7.23
CA PHE A 43 -11.71 -6.13 6.90
C PHE A 43 -11.60 -7.05 8.13
N ALA A 44 -10.63 -6.81 9.02
CA ALA A 44 -10.51 -7.56 10.29
C ALA A 44 -11.76 -7.40 11.18
N ILE A 45 -12.27 -6.17 11.28
CA ILE A 45 -13.50 -5.89 12.03
C ILE A 45 -14.70 -6.62 11.38
N LEU A 46 -14.86 -6.53 10.06
CA LEU A 46 -15.92 -7.22 9.34
C LEU A 46 -15.83 -8.75 9.49
N LEU A 47 -14.64 -9.32 9.41
CA LEU A 47 -14.42 -10.73 9.67
C LEU A 47 -14.81 -11.14 11.09
N ASN A 48 -14.57 -10.26 12.07
CA ASN A 48 -14.95 -10.55 13.47
C ASN A 48 -16.45 -10.55 13.68
N GLU A 49 -17.22 -9.82 12.88
CA GLU A 49 -18.69 -9.78 12.93
C GLU A 49 -19.36 -11.03 12.32
N ILE A 50 -18.62 -11.86 11.58
CA ILE A 50 -19.16 -13.09 10.98
C ILE A 50 -19.40 -14.13 12.09
N ARG A 51 -20.67 -14.46 12.31
CA ARG A 51 -21.11 -15.42 13.35
C ARG A 51 -20.82 -16.88 12.99
N SER A 52 -20.91 -17.22 11.69
CA SER A 52 -20.67 -18.58 11.21
C SER A 52 -19.18 -18.89 11.22
N HIS A 53 -18.74 -19.85 12.02
CA HIS A 53 -17.35 -20.28 12.06
C HIS A 53 -16.85 -20.77 10.68
N ILE A 54 -17.69 -21.55 9.97
CA ILE A 54 -17.37 -22.04 8.63
C ILE A 54 -17.30 -20.86 7.63
N GLY A 55 -18.30 -19.97 7.66
CA GLY A 55 -18.30 -18.78 6.80
C GLY A 55 -17.09 -17.89 7.03
N LYS A 56 -16.72 -17.64 8.29
CA LYS A 56 -15.51 -16.87 8.64
C LYS A 56 -14.25 -17.52 8.05
N LYS A 57 -14.09 -18.86 8.22
CA LYS A 57 -12.95 -19.60 7.69
C LYS A 57 -12.87 -19.55 6.16
N VAL A 58 -14.01 -19.70 5.48
CA VAL A 58 -14.08 -19.62 4.00
C VAL A 58 -13.65 -18.23 3.51
N VAL A 59 -14.23 -17.16 4.08
CA VAL A 59 -13.87 -15.77 3.71
C VAL A 59 -12.39 -15.51 3.98
N GLN A 60 -11.86 -15.93 5.12
CA GLN A 60 -10.43 -15.81 5.44
C GLN A 60 -9.57 -16.50 4.38
N THR A 61 -9.85 -17.78 4.08
CA THR A 61 -9.06 -18.55 3.12
C THR A 61 -9.04 -17.90 1.75
N ILE A 62 -10.21 -17.48 1.23
CA ILE A 62 -10.32 -16.83 -0.08
C ILE A 62 -9.57 -15.50 -0.11
N SER A 63 -9.68 -14.71 0.98
CA SER A 63 -9.05 -13.38 1.04
C SER A 63 -7.54 -13.43 1.25
N TYR A 64 -7.01 -14.54 1.79
CA TYR A 64 -5.56 -14.70 1.99
C TYR A 64 -4.84 -15.19 0.74
N LEU A 65 -5.53 -15.93 -0.14
CA LEU A 65 -4.95 -16.53 -1.34
C LEU A 65 -4.23 -15.53 -2.25
N PRO A 66 -4.76 -14.33 -2.55
CA PRO A 66 -4.08 -13.38 -3.46
C PRO A 66 -2.68 -12.98 -2.99
N HIS A 67 -2.42 -12.95 -1.68
CA HIS A 67 -1.11 -12.62 -1.13
C HIS A 67 0.00 -13.54 -1.64
N PHE A 68 -0.29 -14.81 -1.87
CA PHE A 68 0.69 -15.82 -2.32
C PHE A 68 0.98 -15.76 -3.82
N LEU A 69 0.21 -15.00 -4.59
CA LEU A 69 0.47 -14.80 -6.02
C LEU A 69 1.68 -13.87 -6.22
N SER A 70 2.54 -14.20 -7.17
CA SER A 70 3.62 -13.27 -7.57
C SER A 70 3.03 -12.02 -8.25
N TRP A 71 3.73 -10.89 -8.16
CA TRP A 71 3.33 -9.68 -8.88
C TRP A 71 3.28 -9.86 -10.39
N ILE A 72 4.09 -10.76 -10.95
CA ILE A 72 4.04 -11.10 -12.38
C ILE A 72 2.66 -11.66 -12.75
N ILE A 73 2.14 -12.60 -11.96
CA ILE A 73 0.80 -13.19 -12.19
C ILE A 73 -0.28 -12.13 -12.00
N VAL A 74 -0.21 -11.34 -10.92
CA VAL A 74 -1.21 -10.30 -10.61
C VAL A 74 -1.26 -9.25 -11.73
N THR A 75 -0.11 -8.79 -12.20
CA THR A 75 -0.04 -7.79 -13.28
C THR A 75 -0.49 -8.37 -14.62
N GLY A 76 -0.22 -9.66 -14.89
CA GLY A 76 -0.77 -10.37 -16.06
C GLY A 76 -2.30 -10.39 -16.04
N ILE A 77 -2.90 -10.80 -14.93
CA ILE A 77 -4.37 -10.78 -14.74
C ILE A 77 -4.92 -9.36 -14.95
N LEU A 78 -4.27 -8.32 -14.38
CA LEU A 78 -4.70 -6.95 -14.56
C LEU A 78 -4.61 -6.49 -16.03
N HIS A 79 -3.54 -6.88 -16.75
CA HIS A 79 -3.40 -6.59 -18.18
C HIS A 79 -4.52 -7.21 -18.98
N ASP A 80 -4.83 -8.48 -18.74
CA ASP A 80 -5.90 -9.19 -19.46
C ASP A 80 -7.28 -8.57 -19.16
N MET A 81 -7.56 -8.28 -17.89
CA MET A 81 -8.86 -7.72 -17.48
C MET A 81 -9.08 -6.28 -17.95
N LEU A 82 -8.02 -5.44 -17.93
CA LEU A 82 -8.08 -4.00 -18.22
C LEU A 82 -7.63 -3.65 -19.64
N SER A 83 -7.32 -4.65 -20.47
CA SER A 83 -7.00 -4.44 -21.89
C SER A 83 -8.20 -3.86 -22.67
N GLY A 84 -7.97 -3.32 -23.85
CA GLY A 84 -9.05 -2.82 -24.72
C GLY A 84 -10.12 -3.86 -25.04
N THR A 85 -9.76 -5.15 -25.07
CA THR A 85 -10.66 -6.31 -25.28
C THR A 85 -10.94 -7.07 -23.97
N GLY A 86 -10.55 -6.54 -22.84
CA GLY A 86 -10.69 -7.19 -21.53
C GLY A 86 -12.10 -7.10 -20.98
N ILE A 87 -12.42 -8.03 -20.06
CA ILE A 87 -13.75 -8.17 -19.47
C ILE A 87 -14.27 -6.86 -18.82
N VAL A 88 -13.39 -6.03 -18.26
CA VAL A 88 -13.80 -4.76 -17.64
C VAL A 88 -14.36 -3.81 -18.70
N ASN A 89 -13.70 -3.67 -19.83
CA ASN A 89 -14.19 -2.87 -20.95
C ASN A 89 -15.49 -3.42 -21.53
N GLU A 90 -15.58 -4.74 -21.71
CA GLU A 90 -16.79 -5.40 -22.19
C GLU A 90 -18.00 -5.11 -21.27
N VAL A 91 -17.83 -5.27 -19.97
CA VAL A 91 -18.88 -4.97 -18.99
C VAL A 91 -19.28 -3.49 -19.03
N LEU A 92 -18.31 -2.57 -19.05
CA LEU A 92 -18.58 -1.13 -19.05
C LEU A 92 -19.29 -0.67 -20.32
N VAL A 93 -18.96 -1.23 -21.49
CA VAL A 93 -19.64 -0.95 -22.76
C VAL A 93 -21.05 -1.53 -22.76
N ASN A 94 -21.23 -2.78 -22.32
CA ASN A 94 -22.55 -3.44 -22.27
C ASN A 94 -23.49 -2.75 -21.30
N LEU A 95 -22.98 -2.22 -20.19
CA LEU A 95 -23.76 -1.40 -19.23
C LEU A 95 -23.97 0.04 -19.70
N HIS A 96 -23.51 0.41 -20.89
CA HIS A 96 -23.59 1.76 -21.47
C HIS A 96 -22.94 2.86 -20.59
N ILE A 97 -22.00 2.48 -19.72
CA ILE A 97 -21.24 3.41 -18.88
C ILE A 97 -20.20 4.15 -19.72
N ILE A 98 -19.58 3.45 -20.68
CA ILE A 98 -18.65 4.00 -21.66
C ILE A 98 -19.12 3.68 -23.07
N LYS A 99 -18.81 4.57 -24.04
CA LYS A 99 -19.18 4.39 -25.45
C LYS A 99 -18.17 3.53 -26.23
N GLN A 100 -16.92 3.55 -25.81
CA GLN A 100 -15.80 2.85 -26.47
C GLN A 100 -14.84 2.31 -25.41
N PRO A 101 -14.14 1.18 -25.68
CA PRO A 101 -13.15 0.64 -24.78
C PRO A 101 -12.06 1.65 -24.41
N ILE A 102 -11.66 1.66 -23.15
CA ILE A 102 -10.61 2.52 -22.61
C ILE A 102 -9.30 1.73 -22.54
N ASN A 103 -8.22 2.31 -23.04
CA ASN A 103 -6.88 1.80 -22.76
C ASN A 103 -6.41 2.32 -21.38
N PHE A 104 -6.74 1.60 -20.32
CA PHE A 104 -6.45 2.00 -18.95
C PHE A 104 -4.96 2.24 -18.69
N PHE A 105 -4.07 1.48 -19.34
CA PHE A 105 -2.62 1.61 -19.17
C PHE A 105 -1.98 2.70 -20.04
N ALA A 106 -2.75 3.40 -20.88
CA ALA A 106 -2.27 4.55 -21.62
C ALA A 106 -2.50 5.89 -20.91
N HIS A 107 -3.35 5.90 -19.88
CA HIS A 107 -3.74 7.13 -19.17
C HIS A 107 -3.09 7.21 -17.80
N THR A 108 -2.34 8.27 -17.55
CA THR A 108 -1.65 8.52 -16.26
C THR A 108 -2.62 8.63 -15.09
N SER A 109 -3.85 9.09 -15.31
CA SER A 109 -4.90 9.22 -14.28
C SER A 109 -5.37 7.90 -13.69
N TYR A 110 -5.32 6.82 -14.45
CA TYR A 110 -5.75 5.50 -13.98
C TYR A 110 -4.63 4.71 -13.30
N PHE A 111 -3.37 5.08 -13.52
CA PHE A 111 -2.23 4.28 -13.05
C PHE A 111 -2.22 4.10 -11.53
N TRP A 112 -2.28 5.18 -10.77
CA TRP A 112 -2.27 5.09 -9.31
C TRP A 112 -3.50 4.39 -8.71
N PRO A 113 -4.73 4.65 -9.16
CA PRO A 113 -5.90 3.87 -8.75
C PRO A 113 -5.77 2.37 -9.01
N ILE A 114 -5.25 1.96 -10.17
CA ILE A 114 -5.04 0.55 -10.51
C ILE A 114 -4.02 -0.09 -9.57
N VAL A 115 -2.88 0.58 -9.34
CA VAL A 115 -1.85 0.09 -8.41
C VAL A 115 -2.39 -0.02 -6.99
N ALA A 116 -3.14 0.99 -6.52
CA ALA A 116 -3.75 0.98 -5.18
C ALA A 116 -4.77 -0.16 -5.04
N PHE A 117 -5.65 -0.34 -6.03
CA PHE A 117 -6.62 -1.43 -6.04
C PHE A 117 -5.95 -2.80 -6.00
N ALA A 118 -4.91 -3.00 -6.81
CA ALA A 118 -4.17 -4.26 -6.84
C ALA A 118 -3.50 -4.56 -5.49
N ASN A 119 -2.90 -3.55 -4.84
CA ASN A 119 -2.34 -3.70 -3.50
C ASN A 119 -3.42 -4.06 -2.46
N VAL A 120 -4.56 -3.38 -2.48
CA VAL A 120 -5.69 -3.69 -1.59
C VAL A 120 -6.15 -5.13 -1.80
N TRP A 121 -6.43 -5.53 -3.03
CA TRP A 121 -6.89 -6.88 -3.34
C TRP A 121 -5.91 -7.95 -2.90
N LYS A 122 -4.63 -7.71 -3.12
CA LYS A 122 -3.56 -8.67 -2.80
C LYS A 122 -3.27 -8.74 -1.30
N GLU A 123 -3.21 -7.61 -0.60
CA GLU A 123 -2.61 -7.52 0.73
C GLU A 123 -3.62 -7.39 1.88
N THR A 124 -4.87 -6.97 1.62
CA THR A 124 -5.85 -6.70 2.69
C THR A 124 -6.12 -7.92 3.56
N GLY A 125 -6.36 -9.09 2.96
CA GLY A 125 -6.65 -10.31 3.70
C GLY A 125 -5.49 -10.71 4.60
N TRP A 126 -4.28 -10.72 4.08
CA TRP A 126 -3.07 -11.07 4.82
C TRP A 126 -2.80 -10.09 5.97
N ASN A 127 -2.82 -8.81 5.70
CA ASN A 127 -2.58 -7.78 6.71
C ASN A 127 -3.66 -7.77 7.82
N ALA A 128 -4.88 -8.19 7.51
CA ALA A 128 -5.95 -8.29 8.48
C ALA A 128 -5.73 -9.36 9.56
N ILE A 129 -4.85 -10.34 9.34
CA ILE A 129 -4.59 -11.43 10.29
C ILE A 129 -4.15 -10.90 11.64
N ILE A 130 -3.21 -9.94 11.65
CA ILE A 130 -2.64 -9.39 12.89
C ILE A 130 -3.71 -8.59 13.65
N TYR A 131 -4.52 -7.78 12.93
CA TYR A 131 -5.61 -7.04 13.55
C TYR A 131 -6.70 -7.97 14.10
N LEU A 132 -7.04 -9.04 13.36
CA LEU A 132 -8.01 -10.03 13.82
C LEU A 132 -7.50 -10.76 15.08
N ALA A 133 -6.21 -11.11 15.13
CA ALA A 133 -5.60 -11.68 16.33
C ALA A 133 -5.68 -10.71 17.52
N ALA A 134 -5.40 -9.43 17.30
CA ALA A 134 -5.53 -8.40 18.33
C ALA A 134 -6.99 -8.24 18.82
N ILE A 135 -7.98 -8.29 17.92
CA ILE A 135 -9.41 -8.24 18.29
C ILE A 135 -9.79 -9.43 19.15
N THR A 136 -9.32 -10.64 18.81
CA THR A 136 -9.64 -11.86 19.56
C THR A 136 -8.97 -11.94 20.93
N ALA A 137 -7.94 -11.11 21.18
CA ALA A 137 -7.25 -10.99 22.47
C ALA A 137 -7.95 -10.01 23.44
N ILE A 138 -8.94 -9.25 22.99
CA ILE A 138 -9.72 -8.34 23.86
C ILE A 138 -10.56 -9.18 24.82
N ASP A 139 -10.58 -8.80 26.11
CA ASP A 139 -11.38 -9.49 27.13
C ASP A 139 -12.88 -9.50 26.76
N PRO A 140 -13.50 -10.67 26.63
CA PRO A 140 -14.93 -10.79 26.35
C PRO A 140 -15.82 -10.05 27.33
N SER A 141 -15.43 -9.90 28.60
CA SER A 141 -16.17 -9.18 29.64
C SER A 141 -16.47 -7.74 29.27
N LEU A 142 -15.58 -7.09 28.50
CA LEU A 142 -15.80 -5.71 28.00
C LEU A 142 -16.98 -5.64 27.02
N TYR A 143 -17.14 -6.66 26.18
CA TYR A 143 -18.27 -6.76 25.24
C TYR A 143 -19.58 -7.10 25.96
N GLU A 144 -19.51 -7.88 27.05
CA GLU A 144 -20.65 -8.22 27.90
C GLU A 144 -21.13 -6.98 28.65
N ALA A 145 -20.23 -6.25 29.29
CA ALA A 145 -20.54 -4.99 29.97
C ALA A 145 -21.17 -3.99 29.01
N ALA A 146 -20.58 -3.78 27.83
CA ALA A 146 -21.17 -2.91 26.80
C ALA A 146 -22.56 -3.39 26.34
N SER A 147 -22.84 -4.70 26.41
CA SER A 147 -24.16 -5.25 26.07
C SER A 147 -25.20 -4.92 27.15
N ILE A 148 -24.81 -4.98 28.41
CA ILE A 148 -25.66 -4.62 29.57
C ILE A 148 -26.02 -3.13 29.50
N ASP A 149 -25.05 -2.29 29.10
CA ASP A 149 -25.24 -0.84 28.87
C ASP A 149 -26.06 -0.52 27.61
N GLY A 150 -26.56 -1.52 26.89
CA GLY A 150 -27.39 -1.35 25.68
C GLY A 150 -26.61 -0.97 24.43
N ALA A 151 -25.28 -1.15 24.41
CA ALA A 151 -24.47 -0.82 23.24
C ALA A 151 -24.78 -1.73 22.04
N GLY A 152 -25.21 -1.15 20.93
CA GLY A 152 -25.32 -1.82 19.65
C GLY A 152 -23.94 -2.12 19.02
N ARG A 153 -23.92 -2.85 17.88
CA ARG A 153 -22.69 -3.30 17.21
C ARG A 153 -21.70 -2.17 16.92
N TRP A 154 -22.17 -1.04 16.39
CA TRP A 154 -21.32 0.12 16.10
C TRP A 154 -20.68 0.72 17.34
N ASN A 155 -21.42 0.79 18.44
CA ASN A 155 -20.89 1.29 19.70
C ASN A 155 -19.83 0.34 20.26
N LYS A 156 -20.03 -0.98 20.17
CA LYS A 156 -19.01 -1.97 20.56
C LYS A 156 -17.74 -1.85 19.72
N ILE A 157 -17.88 -1.69 18.39
CA ILE A 157 -16.72 -1.47 17.51
C ILE A 157 -15.98 -0.18 17.90
N LYS A 158 -16.71 0.91 18.10
CA LYS A 158 -16.12 2.23 18.35
C LYS A 158 -15.49 2.36 19.75
N TYR A 159 -16.13 1.80 20.77
CA TYR A 159 -15.75 2.02 22.16
C TYR A 159 -15.04 0.84 22.84
N VAL A 160 -15.09 -0.36 22.24
CA VAL A 160 -14.40 -1.55 22.78
C VAL A 160 -13.35 -2.04 21.78
N THR A 161 -13.76 -2.38 20.54
CA THR A 161 -12.86 -3.01 19.58
C THR A 161 -11.73 -2.07 19.15
N LEU A 162 -12.04 -0.89 18.61
CA LEU A 162 -11.03 0.05 18.13
C LEU A 162 -10.06 0.52 19.22
N PRO A 163 -10.54 0.91 20.44
CA PRO A 163 -9.62 1.20 21.54
C PRO A 163 -8.79 0.00 21.96
N GLY A 164 -9.38 -1.20 21.99
CA GLY A 164 -8.68 -2.43 22.41
C GLY A 164 -7.54 -2.83 21.47
N ILE A 165 -7.67 -2.57 20.16
CA ILE A 165 -6.60 -2.86 19.18
C ILE A 165 -5.70 -1.64 18.89
N LYS A 166 -5.93 -0.49 19.52
CA LYS A 166 -5.17 0.74 19.28
C LYS A 166 -3.65 0.54 19.41
N PRO A 167 -3.12 -0.17 20.43
CA PRO A 167 -1.68 -0.43 20.53
C PRO A 167 -1.14 -1.17 19.29
N THR A 168 -1.84 -2.20 18.81
CA THR A 168 -1.46 -2.94 17.61
C THR A 168 -1.50 -2.06 16.37
N ILE A 169 -2.53 -1.22 16.24
CA ILE A 169 -2.64 -0.23 15.15
C ILE A 169 -1.41 0.67 15.11
N MET A 170 -1.00 1.21 16.26
CA MET A 170 0.12 2.15 16.35
C MET A 170 1.46 1.48 16.03
N ILE A 171 1.72 0.29 16.57
CA ILE A 171 2.94 -0.46 16.27
C ILE A 171 3.05 -0.74 14.76
N LEU A 172 1.98 -1.24 14.14
CA LEU A 172 1.97 -1.55 12.71
C LEU A 172 2.05 -0.28 11.86
N LEU A 173 1.45 0.82 12.29
CA LEU A 173 1.57 2.10 11.60
C LEU A 173 3.03 2.58 11.60
N LEU A 174 3.71 2.55 12.75
CA LEU A 174 5.12 2.92 12.86
C LEU A 174 6.01 2.07 11.95
N MET A 175 5.80 0.74 11.94
CA MET A 175 6.54 -0.16 11.06
C MET A 175 6.30 0.16 9.58
N ASN A 176 5.06 0.45 9.19
CA ASN A 176 4.71 0.74 7.80
C ASN A 176 5.17 2.13 7.35
N VAL A 177 5.21 3.13 8.22
CA VAL A 177 5.75 4.47 7.90
C VAL A 177 7.21 4.38 7.45
N GLY A 178 8.03 3.52 8.09
CA GLY A 178 9.41 3.28 7.66
C GLY A 178 9.53 2.74 6.23
N ASN A 179 8.50 2.05 5.76
CA ASN A 179 8.44 1.42 4.45
C ASN A 179 7.73 2.27 3.38
N VAL A 180 7.26 3.47 3.69
CA VAL A 180 6.52 4.33 2.74
C VAL A 180 7.30 4.56 1.44
N LEU A 181 8.62 4.73 1.50
CA LEU A 181 9.44 4.93 0.31
C LEU A 181 9.68 3.66 -0.53
N ASN A 182 9.24 2.49 -0.09
CA ASN A 182 9.31 1.27 -0.89
C ASN A 182 8.20 1.17 -1.95
N ALA A 183 7.19 2.02 -1.90
CA ALA A 183 6.17 2.37 -2.90
C ALA A 183 5.69 1.26 -3.89
N GLY A 184 6.03 -0.02 -3.68
CA GLY A 184 5.67 -1.15 -4.54
C GLY A 184 6.47 -1.21 -5.84
N PHE A 185 7.79 -1.42 -5.77
CA PHE A 185 8.68 -1.51 -6.93
C PHE A 185 8.15 -2.46 -8.01
N GLU A 186 7.83 -3.71 -7.65
CA GLU A 186 7.49 -4.76 -8.61
C GLU A 186 6.25 -4.41 -9.46
N ILE A 187 5.15 -4.05 -8.81
CA ILE A 187 3.91 -3.72 -9.52
C ILE A 187 4.08 -2.49 -10.42
N GLN A 188 4.80 -1.45 -9.95
CA GLN A 188 5.00 -0.24 -10.73
C GLN A 188 5.96 -0.46 -11.90
N TYR A 189 6.95 -1.32 -11.72
CA TYR A 189 7.86 -1.72 -12.80
C TYR A 189 7.15 -2.56 -13.87
N LEU A 190 6.32 -3.52 -13.47
CA LEU A 190 5.62 -4.43 -14.37
C LEU A 190 4.45 -3.76 -15.12
N LEU A 191 3.69 -2.87 -14.46
CA LEU A 191 2.60 -2.12 -15.11
C LEU A 191 3.08 -0.84 -15.80
N GLY A 192 4.26 -0.33 -15.42
CA GLY A 192 4.83 0.88 -15.99
C GLY A 192 5.21 0.70 -17.46
N ASN A 193 4.83 1.65 -18.30
CA ASN A 193 5.20 1.71 -19.71
C ASN A 193 5.55 3.15 -20.12
N GLY A 194 5.97 3.36 -21.38
CA GLY A 194 6.37 4.66 -21.89
C GLY A 194 5.31 5.76 -21.77
N LEU A 195 4.01 5.40 -21.86
CA LEU A 195 2.89 6.36 -21.83
C LEU A 195 2.61 6.86 -20.42
N VAL A 196 2.82 6.03 -19.39
CA VAL A 196 2.59 6.37 -17.99
C VAL A 196 3.86 6.61 -17.18
N GLN A 197 5.02 6.68 -17.83
CA GLN A 197 6.32 6.85 -17.19
C GLN A 197 6.38 8.04 -16.22
N ARG A 198 5.62 9.11 -16.50
CA ARG A 198 5.56 10.31 -15.64
C ARG A 198 5.03 10.03 -14.24
N VAL A 199 4.25 8.99 -14.04
CA VAL A 199 3.60 8.62 -12.77
C VAL A 199 4.03 7.25 -12.25
N SER A 200 4.61 6.37 -13.09
CA SER A 200 5.01 5.01 -12.69
C SER A 200 6.44 4.92 -12.13
N GLN A 201 7.29 5.90 -12.43
CA GLN A 201 8.68 5.84 -11.96
C GLN A 201 8.79 6.18 -10.48
N THR A 202 9.38 5.26 -9.71
CA THR A 202 9.76 5.41 -8.30
C THR A 202 11.28 5.48 -8.15
N ILE A 203 11.77 5.78 -6.94
CA ILE A 203 13.21 5.83 -6.65
C ILE A 203 13.88 4.49 -6.99
N ASP A 204 13.27 3.36 -6.67
CA ASP A 204 13.84 2.03 -6.96
C ASP A 204 13.93 1.77 -8.47
N ILE A 205 12.92 2.19 -9.25
CA ILE A 205 12.96 2.11 -10.73
C ILE A 205 14.02 3.06 -11.29
N TYR A 206 14.17 4.23 -10.69
CA TYR A 206 15.22 5.18 -11.09
C TYR A 206 16.62 4.59 -10.86
N VAL A 207 16.86 4.01 -9.68
CA VAL A 207 18.11 3.31 -9.35
C VAL A 207 18.38 2.16 -10.33
N LEU A 208 17.38 1.35 -10.65
CA LEU A 208 17.51 0.27 -11.63
C LEU A 208 17.91 0.81 -13.01
N LYS A 209 17.22 1.84 -13.51
CA LYS A 209 17.45 2.38 -14.87
C LYS A 209 18.78 3.12 -14.97
N TRP A 210 19.01 4.09 -14.10
CA TRP A 210 20.16 5.00 -14.20
C TRP A 210 21.40 4.43 -13.51
N GLY A 211 21.22 3.83 -12.32
CA GLY A 211 22.30 3.24 -11.56
C GLY A 211 22.82 1.96 -12.18
N ILE A 212 21.93 1.00 -12.45
CA ILE A 212 22.35 -0.35 -12.89
C ILE A 212 22.39 -0.45 -14.41
N SER A 213 21.26 -0.15 -15.10
CA SER A 213 21.19 -0.39 -16.56
C SER A 213 22.07 0.55 -17.37
N GLN A 214 22.30 1.78 -16.94
CA GLN A 214 23.20 2.74 -17.58
C GLN A 214 24.62 2.76 -17.00
N GLY A 215 24.84 2.03 -15.90
CA GLY A 215 26.18 1.89 -15.30
C GLY A 215 26.63 3.09 -14.45
N ASP A 216 25.76 4.11 -14.17
CA ASP A 216 26.12 5.18 -13.24
C ASP A 216 25.80 4.77 -11.80
N TYR A 217 26.61 3.86 -11.30
CA TYR A 217 26.49 3.34 -9.93
C TYR A 217 26.56 4.44 -8.87
N ALA A 218 27.27 5.54 -9.15
CA ALA A 218 27.40 6.66 -8.22
C ALA A 218 26.07 7.41 -8.05
N ILE A 219 25.35 7.67 -9.13
CA ILE A 219 23.99 8.24 -9.09
C ILE A 219 23.00 7.28 -8.41
N GLY A 220 23.06 5.98 -8.76
CA GLY A 220 22.23 4.97 -8.11
C GLY A 220 22.44 4.89 -6.59
N THR A 221 23.71 4.91 -6.17
CA THR A 221 24.08 4.92 -4.74
C THR A 221 23.59 6.20 -4.04
N ALA A 222 23.78 7.36 -4.66
CA ALA A 222 23.31 8.64 -4.11
C ALA A 222 21.79 8.65 -3.91
N ALA A 223 21.01 8.12 -4.87
CA ALA A 223 19.56 7.99 -4.77
C ALA A 223 19.14 7.01 -3.65
N GLY A 224 19.87 5.89 -3.51
CA GLY A 224 19.65 4.91 -2.43
C GLY A 224 19.93 5.50 -1.03
N ILE A 225 21.04 6.22 -0.88
CA ILE A 225 21.38 6.92 0.39
C ILE A 225 20.31 7.96 0.72
N PHE A 226 19.88 8.75 -0.26
CA PHE A 226 18.78 9.72 -0.06
C PHE A 226 17.50 9.02 0.43
N LYS A 227 17.08 7.91 -0.24
CA LYS A 227 15.92 7.12 0.18
C LYS A 227 16.05 6.64 1.61
N SER A 228 17.20 6.08 1.99
CA SER A 228 17.44 5.59 3.35
C SER A 228 17.42 6.71 4.39
N ALA A 229 18.05 7.85 4.10
CA ALA A 229 18.03 9.01 5.00
C ALA A 229 16.61 9.53 5.25
N VAL A 230 15.81 9.66 4.21
CA VAL A 230 14.40 10.08 4.34
C VAL A 230 13.57 9.05 5.12
N SER A 231 13.77 7.74 4.88
CA SER A 231 13.09 6.69 5.64
C SER A 231 13.40 6.78 7.14
N ILE A 232 14.67 6.98 7.51
CA ILE A 232 15.09 7.14 8.91
C ILE A 232 14.40 8.37 9.54
N ILE A 233 14.40 9.50 8.84
CA ILE A 233 13.75 10.73 9.31
C ILE A 233 12.24 10.49 9.53
N LEU A 234 11.56 9.82 8.59
CA LEU A 234 10.14 9.51 8.72
C LEU A 234 9.86 8.61 9.93
N ILE A 235 10.68 7.58 10.17
CA ILE A 235 10.56 6.70 11.35
C ILE A 235 10.76 7.51 12.63
N MET A 236 11.77 8.37 12.68
CA MET A 236 12.04 9.20 13.86
C MET A 236 10.87 10.14 14.17
N ILE A 237 10.32 10.81 13.15
CA ILE A 237 9.15 11.69 13.29
C ILE A 237 7.94 10.88 13.79
N ALA A 238 7.65 9.75 13.16
CA ALA A 238 6.52 8.90 13.54
C ALA A 238 6.64 8.39 14.98
N ASN A 239 7.83 7.93 15.38
CA ASN A 239 8.11 7.49 16.75
C ASN A 239 7.95 8.63 17.78
N GLN A 240 8.41 9.85 17.43
CA GLN A 240 8.25 11.00 18.30
C GLN A 240 6.78 11.41 18.50
N ILE A 241 5.97 11.30 17.42
CA ILE A 241 4.53 11.55 17.50
C ILE A 241 3.84 10.49 18.37
N ALA A 242 4.19 9.20 18.22
CA ALA A 242 3.63 8.12 19.03
C ALA A 242 3.92 8.32 20.52
N LYS A 243 5.16 8.62 20.89
CA LYS A 243 5.55 8.89 22.28
C LYS A 243 4.81 10.09 22.90
N ARG A 244 4.58 11.15 22.13
CA ARG A 244 3.81 12.31 22.60
C ARG A 244 2.35 11.99 22.93
N ASN A 245 1.80 10.97 22.28
CA ASN A 245 0.41 10.52 22.48
C ASN A 245 0.28 9.47 23.61
N GLY A 246 1.34 9.26 24.42
CA GLY A 246 1.31 8.35 25.57
C GLY A 246 1.36 6.87 25.18
N GLU A 247 1.93 6.56 24.02
CA GLU A 247 2.07 5.21 23.50
C GLU A 247 3.55 4.81 23.54
N GLU A 248 4.02 4.41 24.74
CA GLU A 248 5.34 3.79 24.94
C GLU A 248 5.34 2.31 24.60
#